data_a946a9e68fa70c7d350ee3be56c0c6ef
#
_entry.id   a946a9e68fa70c7d350ee3be56c0c6ef
#
_cell.length_a   1.000
_cell.length_b   1.000
_cell.length_c   1.000
_cell.angle_alpha   90.00
_cell.angle_beta   90.00
_cell.angle_gamma   90.00
#
_symmetry.space_group_name_H-M   'P 1'
#
loop_
_entity.id
_entity.type
_entity.pdbx_description
1 polymer ?
#
loop_
_entity_poly.entity_id
_entity_poly.type
_entity_poly.pdbx_seq_one_letter_code
_entity_poly.pdbx_strand_id
1 'polypeptide(L)'
;QLASVTKGESIADTLKTVSNYVDVVAIRHPKEGAALVASRAASVPVINAGDGGHMHPTQTLADLATLQSRFGRITDLTVGLCGDLTFGRTVHSLIETLCRFGNVRFVLISPDELKTPQYVIDRINATDSCSYVEVRDLASVIGDLDVLYMTRVQKERFFNEDDYLRLRDTYILDEEKLQLAKPSMAVLH
;
A
#
# COMPACT_ATOMS: atom_id res chain seq x y z
N GLN A 1 15.99 -19.47 3.38
CA GLN A 1 15.94 -20.38 4.50
C GLN A 1 16.41 -19.70 5.77
N LEU A 2 15.63 -19.78 6.80
CA LEU A 2 15.69 -19.03 8.05
C LEU A 2 16.63 -19.70 9.07
N ALA A 3 17.93 -19.82 8.79
CA ALA A 3 18.81 -20.64 9.62
C ALA A 3 18.97 -20.16 11.07
N SER A 4 19.08 -18.85 11.32
CA SER A 4 19.28 -18.31 12.68
C SER A 4 17.95 -18.04 13.39
N VAL A 5 16.95 -17.55 12.70
CA VAL A 5 15.61 -17.26 13.26
C VAL A 5 14.91 -18.53 13.75
N THR A 6 15.11 -19.69 13.09
CA THR A 6 14.59 -20.99 13.56
C THR A 6 15.25 -21.47 14.86
N LYS A 7 16.40 -20.90 15.23
CA LYS A 7 17.11 -21.19 16.49
C LYS A 7 16.77 -20.18 17.60
N GLY A 8 15.79 -19.29 17.37
CA GLY A 8 15.35 -18.32 18.37
C GLY A 8 16.11 -17.00 18.38
N GLU A 9 16.95 -16.72 17.37
CA GLU A 9 17.63 -15.43 17.25
C GLU A 9 16.60 -14.32 17.00
N SER A 10 16.70 -13.23 17.75
CA SER A 10 15.82 -12.07 17.57
C SER A 10 16.26 -11.19 16.39
N ILE A 11 15.31 -10.41 15.83
CA ILE A 11 15.63 -9.38 14.81
C ILE A 11 16.70 -8.42 15.34
N ALA A 12 16.62 -8.03 16.61
CA ALA A 12 17.58 -7.12 17.22
C ALA A 12 19.00 -7.71 17.25
N ASP A 13 19.17 -8.98 17.59
CA ASP A 13 20.47 -9.63 17.64
C ASP A 13 21.03 -9.86 16.23
N THR A 14 20.17 -10.26 15.28
CA THR A 14 20.54 -10.35 13.88
C THR A 14 21.08 -9.01 13.38
N LEU A 15 20.38 -7.89 13.65
CA LEU A 15 20.78 -6.58 13.15
C LEU A 15 22.06 -6.05 13.81
N LYS A 16 22.26 -6.29 15.12
CA LYS A 16 23.52 -5.98 15.80
C LYS A 16 24.70 -6.71 15.15
N THR A 17 24.52 -7.97 14.80
CA THR A 17 25.56 -8.79 14.17
C THR A 17 25.84 -8.29 12.74
N VAL A 18 24.79 -8.17 11.91
CA VAL A 18 24.91 -7.78 10.49
C VAL A 18 25.51 -6.38 10.34
N SER A 19 25.17 -5.46 11.23
CA SER A 19 25.70 -4.07 11.19
C SER A 19 27.23 -3.98 11.29
N ASN A 20 27.92 -5.03 11.74
CA ASN A 20 29.40 -5.06 11.76
C ASN A 20 30.03 -5.36 10.39
N TYR A 21 29.23 -5.73 9.38
CA TYR A 21 29.70 -6.22 8.09
C TYR A 21 29.21 -5.38 6.90
N VAL A 22 28.32 -4.40 7.15
CA VAL A 22 27.66 -3.63 6.08
C VAL A 22 27.51 -2.15 6.48
N ASP A 23 27.34 -1.28 5.49
CA ASP A 23 27.12 0.15 5.68
C ASP A 23 25.62 0.51 5.69
N VAL A 24 24.74 -0.35 5.17
CA VAL A 24 23.30 -0.17 5.13
C VAL A 24 22.61 -1.53 5.08
N VAL A 25 21.42 -1.62 5.67
CA VAL A 25 20.59 -2.83 5.66
C VAL A 25 19.23 -2.54 5.02
N ALA A 26 18.82 -3.35 4.05
CA ALA A 26 17.43 -3.39 3.59
C ALA A 26 16.75 -4.63 4.19
N ILE A 27 15.63 -4.43 4.90
CA ILE A 27 14.87 -5.51 5.54
C ILE A 27 13.46 -5.62 4.96
N ARG A 28 13.06 -6.83 4.57
CA ARG A 28 11.68 -7.20 4.32
C ARG A 28 11.27 -8.31 5.30
N HIS A 29 10.18 -8.10 6.03
CA HIS A 29 9.78 -9.00 7.10
C HIS A 29 8.26 -9.23 7.14
N PRO A 30 7.76 -10.43 7.47
CA PRO A 30 6.33 -10.71 7.54
C PRO A 30 5.61 -10.07 8.74
N LYS A 31 6.34 -9.68 9.79
CA LYS A 31 5.75 -9.04 10.98
C LYS A 31 5.81 -7.53 10.86
N GLU A 32 4.70 -6.89 11.20
CA GLU A 32 4.58 -5.44 11.29
C GLU A 32 5.51 -4.85 12.34
N GLY A 33 6.09 -3.68 12.07
CA GLY A 33 7.04 -3.01 12.95
C GLY A 33 8.44 -3.62 12.98
N ALA A 34 8.70 -4.72 12.27
CA ALA A 34 10.00 -5.39 12.26
C ALA A 34 11.14 -4.46 11.80
N ALA A 35 10.90 -3.63 10.79
CA ALA A 35 11.88 -2.66 10.32
C ALA A 35 12.19 -1.57 11.36
N LEU A 36 11.19 -1.16 12.16
CA LEU A 36 11.40 -0.22 13.26
C LEU A 36 12.24 -0.84 14.38
N VAL A 37 11.96 -2.10 14.74
CA VAL A 37 12.78 -2.83 15.73
C VAL A 37 14.22 -2.98 15.21
N ALA A 38 14.37 -3.34 13.94
CA ALA A 38 15.65 -3.44 13.26
C ALA A 38 16.43 -2.12 13.32
N SER A 39 15.80 -0.98 13.01
CA SER A 39 16.45 0.34 12.99
C SER A 39 16.91 0.81 14.38
N ARG A 40 16.22 0.37 15.44
CA ARG A 40 16.62 0.68 16.84
C ARG A 40 17.80 -0.16 17.33
N ALA A 41 18.01 -1.33 16.72
CA ALA A 41 19.06 -2.25 17.11
C ALA A 41 20.31 -2.14 16.24
N ALA A 42 20.18 -1.73 14.98
CA ALA A 42 21.26 -1.57 14.03
C ALA A 42 22.13 -0.34 14.35
N SER A 43 23.42 -0.42 14.08
CA SER A 43 24.36 0.72 14.11
C SER A 43 24.49 1.42 12.74
N VAL A 44 23.82 0.92 11.72
CA VAL A 44 23.80 1.43 10.35
C VAL A 44 22.37 1.76 9.90
N PRO A 45 22.17 2.59 8.87
CA PRO A 45 20.84 2.89 8.34
C PRO A 45 20.06 1.62 7.92
N VAL A 46 18.75 1.61 8.21
CA VAL A 46 17.85 0.50 7.85
C VAL A 46 16.78 1.00 6.89
N ILE A 47 16.65 0.34 5.74
CA ILE A 47 15.62 0.58 4.74
C ILE A 47 14.50 -0.44 4.94
N ASN A 48 13.28 0.04 5.19
CA ASN A 48 12.09 -0.82 5.21
C ASN A 48 11.67 -1.18 3.77
N ALA A 49 11.90 -2.42 3.36
CA ALA A 49 11.47 -2.98 2.07
C ALA A 49 10.10 -3.70 2.14
N GLY A 50 9.33 -3.45 3.19
CA GLY A 50 8.00 -3.99 3.45
C GLY A 50 7.92 -4.81 4.74
N ASP A 51 7.01 -4.44 5.64
CA ASP A 51 6.79 -5.10 6.92
C ASP A 51 5.32 -5.53 7.09
N GLY A 52 5.07 -6.81 6.97
CA GLY A 52 3.74 -7.40 7.15
C GLY A 52 2.67 -6.83 6.21
N GLY A 53 1.51 -6.51 6.75
CA GLY A 53 0.42 -5.78 6.10
C GLY A 53 0.50 -4.27 6.27
N HIS A 54 1.49 -3.76 7.00
CA HIS A 54 1.57 -2.39 7.47
C HIS A 54 2.08 -1.41 6.41
N MET A 55 3.35 -1.48 6.02
CA MET A 55 3.98 -0.48 5.16
C MET A 55 4.85 -1.08 4.05
N HIS A 56 4.97 -0.34 2.93
CA HIS A 56 5.90 -0.65 1.84
C HIS A 56 6.51 0.64 1.27
N PRO A 57 7.38 1.34 2.02
CA PRO A 57 7.86 2.68 1.65
C PRO A 57 8.58 2.73 0.30
N THR A 58 9.35 1.70 -0.04
CA THR A 58 10.09 1.66 -1.32
C THR A 58 9.15 1.56 -2.53
N GLN A 59 8.00 0.86 -2.40
CA GLN A 59 6.97 0.86 -3.44
C GLN A 59 6.34 2.24 -3.55
N THR A 60 6.02 2.86 -2.43
CA THR A 60 5.46 4.22 -2.43
C THR A 60 6.36 5.23 -3.13
N LEU A 61 7.69 5.15 -2.94
CA LEU A 61 8.62 6.03 -3.65
C LEU A 61 8.60 5.80 -5.16
N ALA A 62 8.48 4.54 -5.61
CA ALA A 62 8.33 4.21 -7.03
C ALA A 62 7.01 4.75 -7.59
N ASP A 63 5.91 4.62 -6.83
CA ASP A 63 4.59 5.14 -7.20
C ASP A 63 4.63 6.68 -7.32
N LEU A 64 5.20 7.39 -6.35
CA LEU A 64 5.36 8.84 -6.39
C LEU A 64 6.23 9.31 -7.57
N ALA A 65 7.33 8.61 -7.85
CA ALA A 65 8.18 8.92 -9.01
C ALA A 65 7.40 8.74 -10.32
N THR A 66 6.55 7.72 -10.41
CA THR A 66 5.66 7.48 -11.54
C THR A 66 4.63 8.60 -11.69
N LEU A 67 3.97 8.99 -10.59
CA LEU A 67 3.00 10.09 -10.60
C LEU A 67 3.67 11.42 -11.02
N GLN A 68 4.82 11.73 -10.43
CA GLN A 68 5.58 12.93 -10.78
C GLN A 68 6.01 12.93 -12.25
N SER A 69 6.47 11.80 -12.77
CA SER A 69 6.86 11.68 -14.18
C SER A 69 5.67 11.80 -15.13
N ARG A 70 4.52 11.21 -14.76
CA ARG A 70 3.32 11.19 -15.61
C ARG A 70 2.53 12.49 -15.62
N PHE A 71 2.39 13.13 -14.45
CA PHE A 71 1.53 14.29 -14.26
C PHE A 71 2.29 15.59 -13.98
N GLY A 72 3.60 15.54 -13.75
CA GLY A 72 4.40 16.68 -13.30
C GLY A 72 4.08 17.14 -11.87
N ARG A 73 3.21 16.42 -11.17
CA ARG A 73 2.75 16.71 -9.80
C ARG A 73 2.31 15.45 -9.08
N ILE A 74 2.24 15.52 -7.75
CA ILE A 74 1.74 14.47 -6.85
C ILE A 74 0.58 14.98 -5.97
N THR A 75 0.15 16.22 -6.17
CA THR A 75 -1.00 16.87 -5.52
C THR A 75 -2.09 17.16 -6.54
N ASP A 76 -3.26 17.56 -6.06
CA ASP A 76 -4.42 17.89 -6.91
C ASP A 76 -4.82 16.73 -7.84
N LEU A 77 -4.80 15.52 -7.28
CA LEU A 77 -5.14 14.27 -7.95
C LEU A 77 -6.36 13.59 -7.30
N THR A 78 -7.20 12.99 -8.14
CA THR A 78 -8.21 12.03 -7.70
C THR A 78 -7.65 10.62 -7.86
N VAL A 79 -7.39 9.95 -6.72
CA VAL A 79 -6.71 8.65 -6.67
C VAL A 79 -7.70 7.57 -6.24
N GLY A 80 -8.06 6.70 -7.17
CA GLY A 80 -8.85 5.48 -6.91
C GLY A 80 -7.95 4.35 -6.42
N LEU A 81 -8.33 3.75 -5.30
CA LEU A 81 -7.64 2.60 -4.71
C LEU A 81 -8.62 1.43 -4.72
N CYS A 82 -8.33 0.38 -5.48
CA CYS A 82 -9.32 -0.63 -5.83
C CYS A 82 -8.86 -2.04 -5.45
N GLY A 83 -9.73 -2.79 -4.77
CA GLY A 83 -9.57 -4.19 -4.42
C GLY A 83 -9.45 -4.46 -2.94
N ASP A 84 -8.37 -5.11 -2.48
CA ASP A 84 -8.09 -5.39 -1.08
C ASP A 84 -7.47 -4.17 -0.40
N LEU A 85 -8.29 -3.38 0.28
CA LEU A 85 -7.83 -2.20 1.01
C LEU A 85 -7.56 -2.49 2.50
N THR A 86 -8.00 -3.66 3.00
CA THR A 86 -7.74 -4.07 4.39
C THR A 86 -6.29 -4.48 4.60
N PHE A 87 -5.74 -5.30 3.69
CA PHE A 87 -4.38 -5.85 3.81
C PHE A 87 -3.40 -5.22 2.81
N GLY A 88 -3.86 -4.23 2.05
CA GLY A 88 -3.12 -3.56 1.01
C GLY A 88 -2.04 -2.60 1.53
N ARG A 89 -0.94 -3.11 2.10
CA ARG A 89 0.15 -2.27 2.66
C ARG A 89 0.70 -1.21 1.71
N THR A 90 0.69 -1.47 0.41
CA THR A 90 1.11 -0.49 -0.60
C THR A 90 0.14 0.67 -0.67
N VAL A 91 -1.17 0.38 -0.57
CA VAL A 91 -2.25 1.37 -0.48
C VAL A 91 -2.11 2.21 0.78
N HIS A 92 -1.91 1.58 1.94
CA HIS A 92 -1.76 2.30 3.23
C HIS A 92 -0.55 3.25 3.18
N SER A 93 0.61 2.77 2.71
CA SER A 93 1.81 3.59 2.54
C SER A 93 1.58 4.75 1.57
N LEU A 94 0.89 4.51 0.45
CA LEU A 94 0.63 5.53 -0.55
C LEU A 94 -0.31 6.61 0.00
N ILE A 95 -1.42 6.23 0.66
CA ILE A 95 -2.34 7.16 1.31
C ILE A 95 -1.59 8.03 2.33
N GLU A 96 -0.86 7.40 3.26
CA GLU A 96 -0.12 8.14 4.29
C GLU A 96 0.85 9.14 3.69
N THR A 97 1.54 8.76 2.62
CA THR A 97 2.52 9.63 1.99
C THR A 97 1.85 10.76 1.19
N LEU A 98 0.80 10.47 0.42
CA LEU A 98 0.07 11.50 -0.31
C LEU A 98 -0.59 12.51 0.63
N CYS A 99 -1.08 12.09 1.79
CA CYS A 99 -1.61 13.01 2.81
C CYS A 99 -0.56 14.02 3.30
N ARG A 100 0.75 13.70 3.28
CA ARG A 100 1.81 14.65 3.64
C ARG A 100 1.99 15.77 2.63
N PHE A 101 1.64 15.53 1.36
CA PHE A 101 1.69 16.55 0.30
C PHE A 101 0.36 17.31 0.19
N GLY A 102 -0.76 16.70 0.59
CA GLY A 102 -2.08 17.30 0.60
C GLY A 102 -2.75 17.42 -0.77
N ASN A 103 -3.97 18.00 -0.78
CA ASN A 103 -4.79 18.21 -1.97
C ASN A 103 -5.05 16.94 -2.80
N VAL A 104 -5.38 15.84 -2.13
CA VAL A 104 -5.71 14.58 -2.78
C VAL A 104 -7.10 14.12 -2.38
N ARG A 105 -7.90 13.75 -3.38
CA ARG A 105 -9.18 13.08 -3.19
C ARG A 105 -9.00 11.59 -3.39
N PHE A 106 -9.21 10.81 -2.35
CA PHE A 106 -9.18 9.36 -2.41
C PHE A 106 -10.55 8.78 -2.73
N VAL A 107 -10.61 7.83 -3.66
CA VAL A 107 -11.80 7.02 -3.95
C VAL A 107 -11.45 5.58 -3.56
N LEU A 108 -12.03 5.12 -2.44
CA LEU A 108 -11.75 3.82 -1.84
C LEU A 108 -12.76 2.80 -2.37
N ILE A 109 -12.31 1.93 -3.27
CA ILE A 109 -13.17 1.03 -4.05
C ILE A 109 -12.96 -0.40 -3.57
N SER A 110 -13.87 -0.90 -2.74
CA SER A 110 -13.73 -2.25 -2.15
C SER A 110 -15.09 -2.84 -1.74
N PRO A 111 -15.20 -4.16 -1.62
CA PRO A 111 -16.33 -4.79 -0.93
C PRO A 111 -16.24 -4.47 0.58
N ASP A 112 -17.35 -4.66 1.30
CA ASP A 112 -17.42 -4.33 2.73
C ASP A 112 -16.40 -5.10 3.58
N GLU A 113 -16.08 -6.32 3.17
CA GLU A 113 -15.13 -7.21 3.86
C GLU A 113 -13.67 -6.79 3.70
N LEU A 114 -13.37 -5.97 2.69
CA LEU A 114 -11.99 -5.54 2.35
C LEU A 114 -11.82 -4.02 2.41
N LYS A 115 -12.62 -3.34 3.23
CA LYS A 115 -12.56 -1.89 3.44
C LYS A 115 -11.23 -1.43 4.04
N THR A 116 -10.93 -0.18 3.80
CA THR A 116 -9.79 0.50 4.39
C THR A 116 -9.89 0.51 5.92
N PRO A 117 -8.83 0.12 6.65
CA PRO A 117 -8.83 0.13 8.11
C PRO A 117 -9.01 1.54 8.68
N GLN A 118 -9.66 1.63 9.85
CA GLN A 118 -9.98 2.91 10.49
C GLN A 118 -8.75 3.79 10.73
N TYR A 119 -7.61 3.23 11.11
CA TYR A 119 -6.40 4.03 11.33
C TYR A 119 -5.88 4.75 10.07
N VAL A 120 -6.15 4.19 8.87
CA VAL A 120 -5.82 4.84 7.59
C VAL A 120 -6.83 5.95 7.29
N ILE A 121 -8.11 5.70 7.55
CA ILE A 121 -9.17 6.71 7.44
C ILE A 121 -8.90 7.89 8.37
N ASP A 122 -8.49 7.62 9.61
CA ASP A 122 -8.14 8.68 10.58
C ASP A 122 -6.97 9.53 10.07
N ARG A 123 -6.02 8.93 9.34
CA ARG A 123 -4.91 9.66 8.72
C ARG A 123 -5.39 10.64 7.63
N ILE A 124 -6.35 10.21 6.81
CA ILE A 124 -6.95 11.09 5.78
C ILE A 124 -7.70 12.24 6.49
N ASN A 125 -8.53 11.92 7.49
CA ASN A 125 -9.33 12.90 8.23
C ASN A 125 -8.48 13.90 9.02
N ALA A 126 -7.27 13.53 9.42
CA ALA A 126 -6.33 14.44 10.10
C ALA A 126 -5.65 15.43 9.15
N THR A 127 -5.94 15.39 7.85
CA THR A 127 -5.34 16.25 6.83
C THR A 127 -6.42 17.06 6.13
N ASP A 128 -6.59 18.33 6.52
CA ASP A 128 -7.67 19.23 6.04
C ASP A 128 -7.77 19.35 4.51
N SER A 129 -6.66 19.19 3.80
CA SER A 129 -6.59 19.28 2.33
C SER A 129 -6.86 17.94 1.62
N CYS A 130 -7.10 16.86 2.35
CA CYS A 130 -7.46 15.56 1.78
C CYS A 130 -8.92 15.21 2.06
N SER A 131 -9.50 14.42 1.16
CA SER A 131 -10.86 13.90 1.31
C SER A 131 -10.93 12.47 0.80
N TYR A 132 -11.97 11.75 1.21
CA TYR A 132 -12.22 10.41 0.66
C TYR A 132 -13.72 10.15 0.46
N VAL A 133 -14.00 9.16 -0.36
CA VAL A 133 -15.31 8.53 -0.51
C VAL A 133 -15.13 7.02 -0.64
N GLU A 134 -16.00 6.26 0.00
CA GLU A 134 -16.04 4.80 -0.15
C GLU A 134 -17.11 4.40 -1.16
N VAL A 135 -16.76 3.54 -2.11
CA VAL A 135 -17.66 3.02 -3.13
C VAL A 135 -17.41 1.53 -3.35
N ARG A 136 -18.39 0.82 -3.91
CA ARG A 136 -18.25 -0.61 -4.22
C ARG A 136 -18.05 -0.88 -5.71
N ASP A 137 -18.47 0.02 -6.56
CA ASP A 137 -18.45 -0.17 -8.01
C ASP A 137 -17.41 0.73 -8.67
N LEU A 138 -16.41 0.10 -9.30
CA LEU A 138 -15.35 0.79 -10.03
C LEU A 138 -15.91 1.53 -11.25
N ALA A 139 -16.87 0.94 -11.97
CA ALA A 139 -17.39 1.52 -13.21
C ALA A 139 -18.10 2.86 -12.96
N SER A 140 -18.72 3.01 -11.78
CA SER A 140 -19.44 4.24 -11.43
C SER A 140 -18.55 5.47 -11.18
N VAL A 141 -17.24 5.26 -10.94
CA VAL A 141 -16.31 6.33 -10.54
C VAL A 141 -15.06 6.45 -11.40
N ILE A 142 -14.77 5.47 -12.24
CA ILE A 142 -13.53 5.40 -13.02
C ILE A 142 -13.33 6.63 -13.92
N GLY A 143 -14.41 7.21 -14.41
CA GLY A 143 -14.39 8.43 -15.26
C GLY A 143 -13.88 9.68 -14.54
N ASP A 144 -13.89 9.71 -13.23
CA ASP A 144 -13.43 10.84 -12.41
C ASP A 144 -11.96 10.71 -11.99
N LEU A 145 -11.38 9.51 -12.11
CA LEU A 145 -10.05 9.22 -11.59
C LEU A 145 -8.92 9.78 -12.47
N ASP A 146 -7.89 10.32 -11.83
CA ASP A 146 -6.62 10.63 -12.48
C ASP A 146 -5.67 9.43 -12.36
N VAL A 147 -5.76 8.70 -11.25
CA VAL A 147 -4.97 7.52 -10.96
C VAL A 147 -5.88 6.40 -10.47
N LEU A 148 -5.69 5.20 -11.00
CA LEU A 148 -6.31 3.97 -10.49
C LEU A 148 -5.21 3.03 -10.01
N TYR A 149 -5.17 2.77 -8.71
CA TYR A 149 -4.27 1.78 -8.10
C TYR A 149 -5.02 0.48 -7.88
N MET A 150 -4.67 -0.55 -8.63
CA MET A 150 -5.28 -1.88 -8.51
C MET A 150 -4.52 -2.72 -7.49
N THR A 151 -5.24 -3.38 -6.58
CA THR A 151 -4.67 -4.39 -5.69
C THR A 151 -5.26 -5.76 -6.00
N ARG A 152 -4.52 -6.81 -5.68
CA ARG A 152 -5.04 -8.17 -5.76
C ARG A 152 -5.61 -8.62 -4.42
N VAL A 153 -6.64 -9.44 -4.45
CA VAL A 153 -7.15 -10.16 -3.28
C VAL A 153 -6.18 -11.28 -2.92
N GLN A 154 -5.63 -11.28 -1.70
CA GLN A 154 -4.57 -12.20 -1.27
C GLN A 154 -5.17 -13.42 -0.57
N LYS A 155 -5.07 -14.62 -1.19
CA LYS A 155 -5.62 -15.89 -0.64
C LYS A 155 -5.12 -16.18 0.79
N GLU A 156 -3.86 -15.90 1.04
CA GLU A 156 -3.19 -16.14 2.32
C GLU A 156 -3.73 -15.33 3.51
N ARG A 157 -4.65 -14.39 3.25
CA ARG A 157 -5.27 -13.53 4.26
C ARG A 157 -6.66 -13.98 4.69
N PHE A 158 -7.26 -14.95 3.98
CA PHE A 158 -8.60 -15.44 4.27
C PHE A 158 -8.54 -16.70 5.13
N PHE A 159 -9.35 -16.74 6.18
CA PHE A 159 -9.56 -17.94 7.00
C PHE A 159 -10.46 -18.96 6.30
N ASN A 160 -11.37 -18.50 5.43
CA ASN A 160 -12.30 -19.31 4.67
C ASN A 160 -11.99 -19.20 3.17
N GLU A 161 -11.82 -20.35 2.51
CA GLU A 161 -11.54 -20.41 1.07
C GLU A 161 -12.75 -19.95 0.23
N ASP A 162 -13.98 -20.16 0.71
CA ASP A 162 -15.19 -19.73 0.00
C ASP A 162 -15.29 -18.20 -0.08
N ASP A 163 -14.90 -17.48 0.97
CA ASP A 163 -14.86 -16.02 0.95
C ASP A 163 -13.79 -15.50 -0.03
N TYR A 164 -12.64 -16.14 -0.08
CA TYR A 164 -11.63 -15.82 -1.08
C TYR A 164 -12.14 -16.05 -2.51
N LEU A 165 -12.77 -17.21 -2.78
CA LEU A 165 -13.28 -17.52 -4.11
C LEU A 165 -14.37 -16.55 -4.57
N ARG A 166 -15.20 -16.07 -3.64
CA ARG A 166 -16.23 -15.06 -3.90
C ARG A 166 -15.65 -13.69 -4.24
N LEU A 167 -14.54 -13.30 -3.61
CA LEU A 167 -14.00 -11.94 -3.67
C LEU A 167 -12.84 -11.79 -4.67
N ARG A 168 -12.13 -12.87 -5.01
CA ARG A 168 -10.89 -12.83 -5.82
C ARG A 168 -11.05 -12.15 -7.18
N ASP A 169 -12.24 -12.30 -7.80
CA ASP A 169 -12.53 -11.82 -9.15
C ASP A 169 -13.50 -10.62 -9.14
N THR A 170 -13.75 -10.02 -7.97
CA THR A 170 -14.72 -8.92 -7.82
C THR A 170 -14.27 -7.66 -8.57
N TYR A 171 -12.96 -7.40 -8.60
CA TYR A 171 -12.42 -6.21 -9.25
C TYR A 171 -11.43 -6.59 -10.36
N ILE A 172 -11.97 -6.69 -11.56
CA ILE A 172 -11.19 -6.87 -12.79
C ILE A 172 -11.29 -5.57 -13.59
N LEU A 173 -10.14 -5.03 -13.97
CA LEU A 173 -10.06 -3.92 -14.90
C LEU A 173 -10.04 -4.49 -16.33
N ASP A 174 -11.17 -4.41 -17.00
CA ASP A 174 -11.39 -4.85 -18.38
C ASP A 174 -11.45 -3.68 -19.37
N GLU A 175 -11.53 -3.99 -20.66
CA GLU A 175 -11.58 -2.97 -21.72
C GLU A 175 -12.85 -2.10 -21.63
N GLU A 176 -13.98 -2.67 -21.20
CA GLU A 176 -15.24 -1.92 -21.09
C GLU A 176 -15.12 -0.83 -20.03
N LYS A 177 -14.54 -1.16 -18.87
CA LYS A 177 -14.28 -0.16 -17.81
C LYS A 177 -13.25 0.89 -18.24
N LEU A 178 -12.19 0.45 -18.96
CA LEU A 178 -11.17 1.38 -19.46
C LEU A 178 -11.74 2.40 -20.46
N GLN A 179 -12.77 2.06 -21.24
CA GLN A 179 -13.45 2.99 -22.13
C GLN A 179 -14.18 4.13 -21.38
N LEU A 180 -14.54 3.90 -20.11
CA LEU A 180 -15.17 4.91 -19.26
C LEU A 180 -14.14 5.83 -18.58
N ALA A 181 -12.87 5.46 -18.59
CA ALA A 181 -11.80 6.20 -17.91
C ALA A 181 -11.36 7.43 -18.71
N LYS A 182 -10.76 8.39 -18.01
CA LYS A 182 -10.08 9.51 -18.68
C LYS A 182 -8.91 8.96 -19.54
N PRO A 183 -8.69 9.48 -20.77
CA PRO A 183 -7.54 9.08 -21.58
C PRO A 183 -6.18 9.33 -20.91
N SER A 184 -6.13 10.27 -19.96
CA SER A 184 -4.95 10.62 -19.19
C SER A 184 -4.76 9.79 -17.91
N MET A 185 -5.76 8.96 -17.52
CA MET A 185 -5.68 8.16 -16.30
C MET A 185 -4.45 7.25 -16.30
N ALA A 186 -3.75 7.22 -15.18
CA ALA A 186 -2.67 6.27 -14.94
C ALA A 186 -3.18 5.06 -14.15
N VAL A 187 -2.77 3.86 -14.55
CA VAL A 187 -3.05 2.63 -13.82
C VAL A 187 -1.78 2.17 -13.14
N LEU A 188 -1.85 1.97 -11.81
CA LEU A 188 -0.76 1.48 -10.96
C LEU A 188 -1.14 0.13 -10.32
N HIS A 189 -0.12 -0.59 -9.88
CA HIS A 189 -0.31 -1.88 -9.18
C HIS A 189 0.81 -2.14 -8.19
#